data_83e8b7e9368f942a6e416b43ee9b5a09
#
_entry.id   83e8b7e9368f942a6e416b43ee9b5a09
#
_cell.length_a   1.000
_cell.length_b   1.000
_cell.length_c   1.000
_cell.angle_alpha   90.00
_cell.angle_beta   90.00
_cell.angle_gamma   90.00
#
_symmetry.space_group_name_H-M   'P 1'
#
loop_
_entity.id
_entity.type
_entity.pdbx_description
1 polymer ?
#
loop_
_entity_poly.entity_id
_entity_poly.type
_entity_poly.pdbx_seq_one_letter_code
_entity_poly.pdbx_strand_id
1 'polypeptide(L)'
;MEQRAFGANSKGDAALLYTFTNKNGMMIGVTDLGATLHAVLVPDRDGSLCDVVLGYDTAEQYEEGATFFGATVGRSANRIGGASFVLNGKKYNLDKNDGENNLHSGLDFYSFRVWKVKEQTENSITFALHSPDGDQNYPGELGIEVTYTLTDDNEIKIQYHGVPTKDTIINMTDQEVWIDADAYTRADATSIPTGEIVSVDGTPMDFRVPKTIGRDIEEDYEALNFGNGYDHNWVLKPRDGVGKVATLYSDKTGIEMEVYTDLPGVQMYTANFVEDECGKEGAIYQKHHAVCFETQYFPDAVNHENFVSPICRAGEAYDTTTVYKFGVR
;
A
#
# COMPACT_ATOMS: atom_id res chain seq x y z
N MET A 1 -7.16 22.45 8.55
CA MET A 1 -7.73 21.39 7.67
C MET A 1 -8.92 21.97 6.94
N GLU A 2 -9.00 21.69 5.62
CA GLU A 2 -10.13 22.06 4.76
C GLU A 2 -10.82 20.79 4.28
N GLN A 3 -12.11 20.88 3.93
CA GLN A 3 -12.85 19.75 3.35
C GLN A 3 -13.70 20.20 2.17
N ARG A 4 -13.85 19.32 1.16
CA ARG A 4 -14.73 19.57 0.02
C ARG A 4 -15.42 18.28 -0.43
N ALA A 5 -16.52 18.40 -1.19
CA ALA A 5 -17.14 17.26 -1.85
C ALA A 5 -16.15 16.61 -2.83
N PHE A 6 -16.18 15.27 -2.88
CA PHE A 6 -15.30 14.47 -3.75
C PHE A 6 -16.07 13.58 -4.72
N GLY A 7 -17.41 13.62 -4.71
CA GLY A 7 -18.30 12.79 -5.49
C GLY A 7 -19.06 11.79 -4.65
N ALA A 8 -19.45 10.68 -5.24
CA ALA A 8 -20.13 9.60 -4.55
C ALA A 8 -19.70 8.24 -5.13
N ASN A 9 -19.76 7.18 -4.32
CA ASN A 9 -19.53 5.83 -4.80
C ASN A 9 -20.74 5.30 -5.58
N SER A 10 -20.62 4.12 -6.21
CA SER A 10 -21.69 3.48 -7.00
C SER A 10 -22.93 3.11 -6.16
N LYS A 11 -22.80 3.06 -4.84
CA LYS A 11 -23.90 2.84 -3.89
C LYS A 11 -24.65 4.13 -3.55
N GLY A 12 -24.14 5.29 -4.02
CA GLY A 12 -24.70 6.62 -3.76
C GLY A 12 -24.23 7.25 -2.44
N ASP A 13 -23.24 6.66 -1.78
CA ASP A 13 -22.64 7.23 -0.57
C ASP A 13 -21.73 8.40 -0.96
N ALA A 14 -21.99 9.58 -0.43
CA ALA A 14 -21.19 10.77 -0.71
C ALA A 14 -19.80 10.67 -0.07
N ALA A 15 -18.77 11.03 -0.84
CA ALA A 15 -17.38 11.09 -0.39
C ALA A 15 -16.90 12.54 -0.22
N LEU A 16 -16.00 12.74 0.73
CA LEU A 16 -15.35 14.00 1.04
C LEU A 16 -13.84 13.89 0.89
N LEU A 17 -13.20 14.96 0.47
CA LEU A 17 -11.75 15.14 0.46
C LEU A 17 -11.35 16.12 1.55
N TYR A 18 -10.35 15.74 2.34
CA TYR A 18 -9.79 16.48 3.44
C TYR A 18 -8.35 16.87 3.11
N THR A 19 -7.98 18.14 3.32
CA THR A 19 -6.63 18.64 3.04
C THR A 19 -5.98 19.25 4.26
N PHE A 20 -4.69 18.98 4.45
CA PHE A 20 -3.86 19.55 5.52
C PHE A 20 -2.60 20.15 4.91
N THR A 21 -2.11 21.23 5.50
CA THR A 21 -0.84 21.84 5.12
C THR A 21 0.01 22.03 6.38
N ASN A 22 1.26 21.60 6.34
CA ASN A 22 2.19 21.84 7.44
C ASN A 22 2.88 23.21 7.33
N LYS A 23 3.70 23.55 8.32
CA LYS A 23 4.41 24.84 8.36
C LYS A 23 5.44 25.04 7.25
N ASN A 24 5.90 23.95 6.63
CA ASN A 24 6.87 23.96 5.54
C ASN A 24 6.23 24.07 4.16
N GLY A 25 4.88 24.14 4.08
CA GLY A 25 4.13 24.25 2.83
C GLY A 25 3.85 22.90 2.15
N MET A 26 4.29 21.76 2.72
CA MET A 26 3.86 20.45 2.26
C MET A 26 2.38 20.25 2.55
N MET A 27 1.63 19.69 1.61
CA MET A 27 0.20 19.43 1.74
C MET A 27 -0.13 17.98 1.42
N ILE A 28 -1.09 17.40 2.16
CA ILE A 28 -1.71 16.13 1.82
C ILE A 28 -3.21 16.28 1.64
N GLY A 29 -3.77 15.48 0.74
CA GLY A 29 -5.20 15.30 0.54
C GLY A 29 -5.58 13.84 0.79
N VAL A 30 -6.55 13.59 1.67
CA VAL A 30 -7.07 12.25 1.93
C VAL A 30 -8.58 12.24 1.78
N THR A 31 -9.15 11.19 1.21
CA THR A 31 -10.60 11.04 1.07
C THR A 31 -11.13 9.92 1.96
N ASP A 32 -12.37 10.06 2.41
CA ASP A 32 -13.07 9.01 3.13
C ASP A 32 -13.52 7.85 2.22
N LEU A 33 -13.48 8.00 0.90
CA LEU A 33 -13.59 6.87 -0.03
C LEU A 33 -12.31 6.03 0.06
N GLY A 34 -12.42 4.81 0.59
CA GLY A 34 -11.30 3.89 0.73
C GLY A 34 -10.24 4.33 1.74
N ALA A 35 -10.49 5.38 2.52
CA ALA A 35 -9.47 6.06 3.32
C ALA A 35 -8.21 6.35 2.48
N THR A 36 -8.38 6.89 1.28
CA THR A 36 -7.36 6.98 0.22
C THR A 36 -6.49 8.24 0.39
N LEU A 37 -5.17 8.07 0.29
CA LEU A 37 -4.22 9.17 0.14
C LEU A 37 -4.29 9.69 -1.30
N HIS A 38 -5.06 10.76 -1.51
CA HIS A 38 -5.38 11.29 -2.83
C HIS A 38 -4.28 12.18 -3.41
N ALA A 39 -3.61 12.97 -2.60
CA ALA A 39 -2.59 13.92 -3.05
C ALA A 39 -1.50 14.11 -2.00
N VAL A 40 -0.27 14.29 -2.46
CA VAL A 40 0.89 14.68 -1.65
C VAL A 40 1.68 15.74 -2.41
N LEU A 41 1.50 17.00 -2.04
CA LEU A 41 2.21 18.11 -2.65
C LEU A 41 3.46 18.44 -1.85
N VAL A 42 4.61 18.20 -2.46
CA VAL A 42 5.93 18.40 -1.86
C VAL A 42 6.67 19.50 -2.62
N PRO A 43 7.31 20.47 -1.92
CA PRO A 43 8.18 21.43 -2.58
C PRO A 43 9.36 20.71 -3.25
N ASP A 44 9.63 21.02 -4.52
CA ASP A 44 10.84 20.61 -5.22
C ASP A 44 12.03 21.53 -4.88
N ARG A 45 13.19 21.31 -5.53
CA ARG A 45 14.40 22.13 -5.31
C ARG A 45 14.24 23.61 -5.63
N ASP A 46 13.27 23.96 -6.46
CA ASP A 46 12.96 25.34 -6.86
C ASP A 46 11.82 25.94 -6.03
N GLY A 47 11.28 25.18 -5.08
CA GLY A 47 10.17 25.54 -4.21
C GLY A 47 8.79 25.40 -4.86
N SER A 48 8.69 24.81 -6.05
CA SER A 48 7.42 24.52 -6.69
C SER A 48 6.79 23.27 -6.09
N LEU A 49 5.48 23.30 -5.85
CA LEU A 49 4.77 22.13 -5.33
C LEU A 49 4.56 21.09 -6.43
N CYS A 50 5.04 19.89 -6.21
CA CYS A 50 4.84 18.72 -7.06
C CYS A 50 3.91 17.74 -6.35
N ASP A 51 2.83 17.30 -7.01
CA ASP A 51 2.04 16.17 -6.53
C ASP A 51 2.77 14.86 -6.88
N VAL A 52 3.14 14.12 -5.85
CA VAL A 52 3.96 12.90 -5.99
C VAL A 52 3.13 11.62 -5.88
N VAL A 53 1.81 11.72 -5.84
CA VAL A 53 0.88 10.57 -5.78
C VAL A 53 0.00 10.53 -7.01
N LEU A 54 -0.10 9.36 -7.67
CA LEU A 54 -1.10 9.13 -8.72
C LEU A 54 -2.51 9.03 -8.11
N GLY A 55 -3.54 9.29 -8.92
CA GLY A 55 -4.93 9.21 -8.48
C GLY A 55 -5.90 9.73 -9.53
N TYR A 56 -7.13 9.92 -9.11
CA TYR A 56 -8.23 10.40 -9.93
C TYR A 56 -8.89 11.63 -9.32
N ASP A 57 -9.65 12.40 -10.13
CA ASP A 57 -10.24 13.65 -9.67
C ASP A 57 -11.53 13.49 -8.84
N THR A 58 -12.22 12.33 -8.96
CA THR A 58 -13.50 12.08 -8.30
C THR A 58 -13.63 10.66 -7.74
N ALA A 59 -14.57 10.47 -6.83
CA ALA A 59 -14.88 9.18 -6.24
C ALA A 59 -15.31 8.14 -7.28
N GLU A 60 -16.10 8.56 -8.26
CA GLU A 60 -16.58 7.69 -9.34
C GLU A 60 -15.40 7.13 -10.15
N GLN A 61 -14.41 7.95 -10.48
CA GLN A 61 -13.23 7.52 -11.23
C GLN A 61 -12.37 6.51 -10.44
N TYR A 62 -12.31 6.61 -9.11
CA TYR A 62 -11.63 5.61 -8.27
C TYR A 62 -12.30 4.23 -8.31
N GLU A 63 -13.62 4.16 -8.46
CA GLU A 63 -14.33 2.88 -8.60
C GLU A 63 -14.28 2.32 -10.03
N GLU A 64 -14.24 3.19 -11.04
CA GLU A 64 -14.16 2.81 -12.46
C GLU A 64 -12.74 2.41 -12.87
N GLY A 65 -11.73 2.98 -12.21
CA GLY A 65 -10.33 2.70 -12.47
C GLY A 65 -9.91 1.28 -12.06
N ALA A 66 -8.99 0.70 -12.83
CA ALA A 66 -8.46 -0.64 -12.56
C ALA A 66 -7.33 -0.66 -11.52
N THR A 67 -7.01 0.50 -10.92
CA THR A 67 -5.84 0.70 -10.05
C THR A 67 -6.26 1.10 -8.63
N PHE A 68 -5.39 0.82 -7.67
CA PHE A 68 -5.62 1.12 -6.25
C PHE A 68 -4.78 2.31 -5.78
N PHE A 69 -4.63 3.36 -6.61
CA PHE A 69 -3.80 4.53 -6.31
C PHE A 69 -4.10 5.12 -4.92
N GLY A 70 -3.12 5.10 -4.03
CA GLY A 70 -3.18 5.66 -2.68
C GLY A 70 -4.25 5.04 -1.76
N ALA A 71 -4.93 3.98 -2.18
CA ALA A 71 -6.05 3.41 -1.42
C ALA A 71 -5.58 2.56 -0.24
N THR A 72 -6.36 2.57 0.84
CA THR A 72 -6.21 1.60 1.92
C THR A 72 -6.75 0.25 1.47
N VAL A 73 -5.86 -0.72 1.35
CA VAL A 73 -6.16 -2.08 0.89
C VAL A 73 -6.27 -3.03 2.09
N GLY A 74 -7.33 -3.82 2.13
CA GLY A 74 -7.60 -4.79 3.20
C GLY A 74 -8.90 -5.60 2.94
N ARG A 75 -9.19 -6.62 3.79
CA ARG A 75 -8.58 -7.01 5.07
C ARG A 75 -7.15 -7.56 4.91
N SER A 76 -6.86 -8.24 3.78
CA SER A 76 -5.52 -8.71 3.41
C SER A 76 -5.13 -8.10 2.07
N ALA A 77 -4.10 -7.27 2.08
CA ALA A 77 -3.45 -6.75 0.89
C ALA A 77 -2.69 -7.85 0.16
N ASN A 78 -2.41 -7.61 -1.12
CA ASN A 78 -1.72 -8.52 -2.01
C ASN A 78 -2.45 -9.87 -2.19
N ARG A 79 -1.76 -10.94 -2.61
CA ARG A 79 -2.37 -12.20 -3.04
C ARG A 79 -2.45 -13.26 -1.95
N ILE A 80 -3.50 -14.11 -2.04
CA ILE A 80 -3.60 -15.40 -1.33
C ILE A 80 -3.81 -16.48 -2.38
N GLY A 81 -2.85 -17.42 -2.46
CA GLY A 81 -2.79 -18.49 -3.45
C GLY A 81 -4.00 -19.43 -3.38
N GLY A 82 -4.53 -19.82 -4.56
CA GLY A 82 -5.72 -20.68 -4.65
C GLY A 82 -6.96 -20.12 -3.97
N ALA A 83 -7.00 -18.82 -3.69
CA ALA A 83 -8.09 -18.12 -3.00
C ALA A 83 -8.55 -18.86 -1.75
N SER A 84 -7.63 -19.36 -0.94
CA SER A 84 -7.99 -20.09 0.29
C SER A 84 -6.86 -20.18 1.29
N PHE A 85 -7.22 -20.33 2.56
CA PHE A 85 -6.27 -20.57 3.66
C PHE A 85 -6.90 -21.47 4.73
N VAL A 86 -6.05 -22.06 5.57
CA VAL A 86 -6.48 -22.84 6.74
C VAL A 86 -6.13 -22.08 8.02
N LEU A 87 -7.11 -21.83 8.86
CA LEU A 87 -6.94 -21.19 10.16
C LEU A 87 -7.65 -22.01 11.23
N ASN A 88 -6.92 -22.41 12.29
CA ASN A 88 -7.44 -23.24 13.37
C ASN A 88 -8.11 -24.54 12.87
N GLY A 89 -7.51 -25.19 11.85
CA GLY A 89 -8.02 -26.43 11.25
C GLY A 89 -9.27 -26.27 10.36
N LYS A 90 -9.79 -25.07 10.18
CA LYS A 90 -10.90 -24.77 9.28
C LYS A 90 -10.39 -24.12 8.00
N LYS A 91 -10.83 -24.65 6.84
CA LYS A 91 -10.57 -24.03 5.54
C LYS A 91 -11.55 -22.88 5.30
N TYR A 92 -10.99 -21.73 4.89
CA TYR A 92 -11.72 -20.56 4.39
C TYR A 92 -11.46 -20.41 2.90
N ASN A 93 -12.54 -20.28 2.11
CA ASN A 93 -12.44 -20.02 0.69
C ASN A 93 -12.81 -18.57 0.45
N LEU A 94 -11.94 -17.87 -0.26
CA LEU A 94 -12.09 -16.47 -0.65
C LEU A 94 -12.64 -16.36 -2.07
N ASP A 95 -13.02 -15.15 -2.48
CA ASP A 95 -13.42 -14.89 -3.85
C ASP A 95 -12.19 -14.94 -4.77
N LYS A 96 -12.33 -15.57 -5.93
CA LYS A 96 -11.33 -15.58 -6.98
C LYS A 96 -11.53 -14.35 -7.86
N ASN A 97 -10.65 -13.39 -7.75
CA ASN A 97 -10.70 -12.14 -8.50
C ASN A 97 -9.40 -11.83 -9.26
N ASP A 98 -8.41 -12.74 -9.18
CA ASP A 98 -7.16 -12.70 -9.91
C ASP A 98 -6.79 -14.12 -10.39
N GLY A 99 -7.42 -14.55 -11.49
CA GLY A 99 -7.33 -15.92 -11.96
C GLY A 99 -7.87 -16.91 -10.93
N GLU A 100 -7.03 -17.84 -10.47
CA GLU A 100 -7.39 -18.80 -9.41
C GLU A 100 -7.12 -18.25 -8.00
N ASN A 101 -6.56 -17.05 -7.88
CA ASN A 101 -6.12 -16.46 -6.63
C ASN A 101 -7.09 -15.40 -6.11
N ASN A 102 -6.89 -15.00 -4.85
CA ASN A 102 -7.54 -13.82 -4.27
C ASN A 102 -6.54 -12.67 -4.23
N LEU A 103 -6.93 -11.50 -4.70
CA LEU A 103 -6.16 -10.26 -4.67
C LEU A 103 -6.93 -9.20 -3.86
N HIS A 104 -6.24 -8.56 -2.92
CA HIS A 104 -6.78 -7.44 -2.13
C HIS A 104 -8.12 -7.74 -1.45
N SER A 105 -8.28 -8.99 -0.99
CA SER A 105 -9.42 -9.53 -0.26
C SER A 105 -10.70 -9.79 -1.06
N GLY A 106 -10.78 -9.51 -2.35
CA GLY A 106 -11.89 -9.96 -3.19
C GLY A 106 -12.72 -8.84 -3.82
N LEU A 107 -14.06 -9.02 -3.94
CA LEU A 107 -14.90 -8.22 -4.83
C LEU A 107 -15.45 -6.93 -4.22
N ASP A 108 -15.64 -6.86 -2.90
CA ASP A 108 -16.14 -5.67 -2.21
C ASP A 108 -15.00 -4.97 -1.46
N PHE A 109 -14.08 -4.39 -2.22
CA PHE A 109 -12.85 -3.79 -1.70
C PHE A 109 -13.09 -2.73 -0.62
N TYR A 110 -12.20 -2.64 0.35
CA TYR A 110 -12.19 -1.56 1.33
C TYR A 110 -12.00 -0.19 0.67
N SER A 111 -11.27 -0.15 -0.43
CA SER A 111 -11.00 1.04 -1.24
C SER A 111 -12.25 1.66 -1.89
N PHE A 112 -13.34 0.91 -2.05
CA PHE A 112 -14.59 1.40 -2.65
C PHE A 112 -15.66 1.75 -1.60
N ARG A 113 -15.34 1.56 -0.32
CA ARG A 113 -16.27 1.88 0.78
C ARG A 113 -16.01 3.28 1.30
N VAL A 114 -17.07 4.00 1.65
CA VAL A 114 -16.93 5.28 2.37
C VAL A 114 -16.73 4.98 3.85
N TRP A 115 -15.57 5.38 4.36
CA TRP A 115 -15.18 5.21 5.76
C TRP A 115 -15.73 6.35 6.60
N LYS A 116 -15.96 6.11 7.87
CA LYS A 116 -16.43 7.14 8.80
C LYS A 116 -15.25 7.89 9.39
N VAL A 117 -15.30 9.21 9.39
CA VAL A 117 -14.37 10.02 10.19
C VAL A 117 -14.64 9.76 11.67
N LYS A 118 -13.66 9.21 12.38
CA LYS A 118 -13.70 8.96 13.82
C LYS A 118 -13.16 10.15 14.61
N GLU A 119 -12.05 10.70 14.17
CA GLU A 119 -11.36 11.80 14.81
C GLU A 119 -10.67 12.66 13.76
N GLN A 120 -10.56 13.96 14.04
CA GLN A 120 -9.79 14.88 13.21
C GLN A 120 -9.18 15.99 14.08
N THR A 121 -7.97 16.43 13.71
CA THR A 121 -7.25 17.54 14.30
C THR A 121 -6.80 18.53 13.22
N GLU A 122 -5.94 19.48 13.54
CA GLU A 122 -5.39 20.40 12.52
C GLU A 122 -4.48 19.69 11.52
N ASN A 123 -3.82 18.61 11.93
CA ASN A 123 -2.79 17.91 11.15
C ASN A 123 -2.99 16.39 11.06
N SER A 124 -4.11 15.85 11.51
CA SER A 124 -4.41 14.43 11.43
C SER A 124 -5.89 14.13 11.22
N ILE A 125 -6.18 12.98 10.64
CA ILE A 125 -7.53 12.43 10.52
C ILE A 125 -7.50 10.91 10.69
N THR A 126 -8.48 10.39 11.43
CA THR A 126 -8.70 8.96 11.60
C THR A 126 -9.99 8.57 10.92
N PHE A 127 -9.89 7.65 9.98
CA PHE A 127 -11.01 6.97 9.35
C PHE A 127 -11.25 5.62 10.01
N ALA A 128 -12.50 5.21 10.12
CA ALA A 128 -12.89 3.93 10.70
C ALA A 128 -13.84 3.18 9.77
N LEU A 129 -13.61 1.87 9.60
CA LEU A 129 -14.48 0.96 8.87
C LEU A 129 -14.89 -0.21 9.76
N HIS A 130 -16.17 -0.57 9.70
CA HIS A 130 -16.69 -1.79 10.31
C HIS A 130 -16.78 -2.90 9.25
N SER A 131 -16.05 -3.99 9.49
CA SER A 131 -16.04 -5.18 8.66
C SER A 131 -16.69 -6.33 9.47
N PRO A 132 -17.93 -6.77 9.14
CA PRO A 132 -18.62 -7.80 9.90
C PRO A 132 -17.95 -9.17 9.80
N ASP A 133 -18.35 -10.10 10.69
CA ASP A 133 -17.90 -11.50 10.61
C ASP A 133 -18.33 -12.12 9.28
N GLY A 134 -17.38 -12.67 8.52
CA GLY A 134 -17.61 -13.22 7.18
C GLY A 134 -17.49 -12.21 6.03
N ASP A 135 -17.19 -10.96 6.32
CA ASP A 135 -16.90 -9.95 5.28
C ASP A 135 -15.75 -10.42 4.38
N GLN A 136 -15.97 -10.38 3.06
CA GLN A 136 -15.02 -10.91 2.07
C GLN A 136 -14.60 -12.37 2.36
N ASN A 137 -15.44 -13.14 3.06
CA ASN A 137 -15.22 -14.52 3.52
C ASN A 137 -14.17 -14.70 4.64
N TYR A 138 -13.65 -13.61 5.24
CA TYR A 138 -12.75 -13.68 6.39
C TYR A 138 -13.51 -13.89 7.71
N PRO A 139 -12.96 -14.68 8.66
CA PRO A 139 -13.55 -14.85 9.99
C PRO A 139 -13.37 -13.62 10.88
N GLY A 140 -14.32 -13.43 11.77
CA GLY A 140 -14.29 -12.40 12.81
C GLY A 140 -14.77 -11.04 12.31
N GLU A 141 -15.52 -10.39 13.18
CA GLU A 141 -15.83 -8.97 13.04
C GLU A 141 -14.57 -8.18 13.33
N LEU A 142 -14.31 -7.12 12.55
CA LEU A 142 -13.15 -6.25 12.68
C LEU A 142 -13.59 -4.78 12.57
N GLY A 143 -13.32 -3.99 13.62
CA GLY A 143 -13.25 -2.55 13.49
C GLY A 143 -11.82 -2.18 13.09
N ILE A 144 -11.63 -1.59 11.91
CA ILE A 144 -10.32 -1.14 11.45
C ILE A 144 -10.28 0.38 11.35
N GLU A 145 -9.19 0.97 11.77
CA GLU A 145 -8.93 2.40 11.76
C GLU A 145 -7.64 2.69 11.00
N VAL A 146 -7.66 3.77 10.26
CA VAL A 146 -6.50 4.33 9.58
C VAL A 146 -6.34 5.79 10.00
N THR A 147 -5.19 6.16 10.51
CA THR A 147 -4.85 7.53 10.90
C THR A 147 -3.76 8.08 10.01
N TYR A 148 -4.06 9.17 9.31
CA TYR A 148 -3.10 9.97 8.57
C TYR A 148 -2.69 11.17 9.40
N THR A 149 -1.38 11.38 9.57
CA THR A 149 -0.82 12.54 10.25
C THR A 149 0.26 13.19 9.39
N LEU A 150 0.11 14.49 9.10
CA LEU A 150 1.15 15.28 8.47
C LEU A 150 1.93 16.05 9.55
N THR A 151 3.23 15.80 9.67
CA THR A 151 4.08 16.48 10.64
C THR A 151 4.76 17.73 10.07
N ASP A 152 5.27 18.58 10.96
CA ASP A 152 6.10 19.73 10.56
C ASP A 152 7.52 19.33 10.09
N ASP A 153 7.90 18.05 10.22
CA ASP A 153 9.15 17.48 9.70
C ASP A 153 8.98 16.87 8.30
N ASN A 154 7.86 17.20 7.62
CA ASN A 154 7.46 16.67 6.30
C ASN A 154 7.28 15.15 6.29
N GLU A 155 6.76 14.59 7.37
CA GLU A 155 6.42 13.18 7.45
C GLU A 155 4.91 12.98 7.31
N ILE A 156 4.51 12.01 6.49
CA ILE A 156 3.17 11.43 6.49
C ILE A 156 3.26 10.15 7.30
N LYS A 157 2.60 10.12 8.47
CA LYS A 157 2.48 8.90 9.29
C LYS A 157 1.14 8.25 9.00
N ILE A 158 1.17 6.99 8.62
CA ILE A 158 -0.01 6.16 8.39
C ILE A 158 -0.01 5.06 9.42
N GLN A 159 -1.01 5.07 10.29
CA GLN A 159 -1.13 4.13 11.40
C GLN A 159 -2.41 3.33 11.25
N TYR A 160 -2.28 2.03 11.25
CA TYR A 160 -3.42 1.10 11.25
C TYR A 160 -3.63 0.56 12.65
N HIS A 161 -4.89 0.51 13.07
CA HIS A 161 -5.32 -0.09 14.32
C HIS A 161 -6.58 -0.94 14.10
N GLY A 162 -6.61 -2.16 14.64
CA GLY A 162 -7.79 -2.99 14.58
C GLY A 162 -7.77 -4.12 15.59
N VAL A 163 -8.95 -4.49 16.10
CA VAL A 163 -9.10 -5.60 17.05
C VAL A 163 -10.18 -6.54 16.54
N PRO A 164 -9.83 -7.77 16.12
CA PRO A 164 -10.80 -8.72 15.62
C PRO A 164 -11.49 -9.49 16.76
N THR A 165 -12.73 -9.90 16.52
CA THR A 165 -13.50 -10.73 17.48
C THR A 165 -13.17 -12.22 17.39
N LYS A 166 -12.51 -12.67 16.33
CA LYS A 166 -12.01 -14.04 16.10
C LYS A 166 -10.62 -13.95 15.51
N ASP A 167 -9.84 -15.04 15.61
CA ASP A 167 -8.60 -15.15 14.87
C ASP A 167 -8.86 -14.91 13.38
N THR A 168 -8.09 -14.03 12.74
CA THR A 168 -8.25 -13.65 11.34
C THR A 168 -6.91 -13.21 10.74
N ILE A 169 -6.89 -12.96 9.44
CA ILE A 169 -5.75 -12.35 8.75
C ILE A 169 -5.99 -10.85 8.68
N ILE A 170 -4.96 -10.06 9.00
CA ILE A 170 -4.94 -8.62 8.78
C ILE A 170 -3.58 -8.27 8.17
N ASN A 171 -3.59 -7.68 6.99
CA ASN A 171 -2.42 -7.18 6.28
C ASN A 171 -2.82 -5.93 5.51
N MET A 172 -2.50 -4.76 6.03
CA MET A 172 -2.82 -3.46 5.42
C MET A 172 -1.56 -2.88 4.79
N THR A 173 -1.68 -2.16 3.68
CA THR A 173 -0.51 -1.66 2.94
C THR A 173 -0.65 -0.24 2.46
N ASP A 174 0.54 0.40 2.21
CA ASP A 174 0.77 1.68 1.53
C ASP A 174 2.19 1.70 0.92
N GLN A 175 2.63 2.74 0.13
CA GLN A 175 3.68 2.62 -0.90
C GLN A 175 4.96 3.48 -0.73
N GLU A 176 6.19 3.04 -1.23
CA GLU A 176 7.33 3.63 -1.98
C GLU A 176 8.82 3.26 -1.63
N VAL A 177 9.89 3.47 -2.53
CA VAL A 177 11.18 2.71 -2.78
C VAL A 177 12.47 3.27 -2.19
N TRP A 178 13.31 2.62 -1.61
CA TRP A 178 14.71 2.12 -1.49
C TRP A 178 14.64 0.97 -0.51
N ILE A 179 15.46 -0.12 -0.65
CA ILE A 179 15.16 -1.32 0.13
C ILE A 179 16.38 -1.81 0.89
N ASP A 180 16.31 -1.78 2.24
CA ASP A 180 17.27 -2.42 3.14
C ASP A 180 16.93 -3.91 3.31
N ALA A 181 17.17 -4.69 2.26
CA ALA A 181 16.89 -6.12 2.25
C ALA A 181 18.00 -6.92 1.58
N ASP A 182 18.38 -8.05 2.17
CA ASP A 182 19.36 -8.99 1.61
C ASP A 182 18.69 -10.10 0.78
N ALA A 183 17.35 -10.15 0.76
CA ALA A 183 16.57 -11.17 0.08
C ALA A 183 15.19 -10.67 -0.36
N TYR A 184 14.55 -11.40 -1.25
CA TYR A 184 13.16 -11.22 -1.67
C TYR A 184 12.42 -12.57 -1.64
N THR A 185 11.08 -12.55 -1.61
CA THR A 185 10.28 -13.77 -1.76
C THR A 185 10.14 -14.12 -3.23
N ARG A 186 10.58 -15.34 -3.64
CA ARG A 186 10.40 -15.81 -5.01
C ARG A 186 8.93 -16.08 -5.27
N ALA A 187 8.41 -15.55 -6.36
CA ALA A 187 7.04 -15.78 -6.82
C ALA A 187 7.03 -16.61 -8.10
N ASP A 188 5.91 -17.27 -8.36
CA ASP A 188 5.63 -17.94 -9.63
C ASP A 188 5.08 -16.96 -10.69
N ALA A 189 4.76 -17.48 -11.88
CA ALA A 189 4.22 -16.67 -12.98
C ALA A 189 2.84 -16.05 -12.71
N THR A 190 2.18 -16.39 -11.61
CA THR A 190 0.92 -15.78 -11.15
C THR A 190 1.13 -14.83 -9.97
N SER A 191 2.38 -14.44 -9.71
CA SER A 191 2.81 -13.56 -8.61
C SER A 191 2.50 -14.13 -7.22
N ILE A 192 2.37 -15.45 -7.08
CA ILE A 192 2.22 -16.13 -5.79
C ILE A 192 3.59 -16.57 -5.28
N PRO A 193 3.97 -16.19 -4.02
CA PRO A 193 5.20 -16.67 -3.42
C PRO A 193 5.26 -18.20 -3.37
N THR A 194 6.43 -18.76 -3.73
CA THR A 194 6.68 -20.21 -3.69
C THR A 194 7.06 -20.73 -2.29
N GLY A 195 7.23 -19.80 -1.34
CA GLY A 195 7.80 -20.07 -0.01
C GLY A 195 9.32 -19.92 0.05
N GLU A 196 10.00 -19.77 -1.09
CA GLU A 196 11.45 -19.53 -1.13
C GLU A 196 11.78 -18.07 -0.81
N ILE A 197 12.80 -17.86 0.02
CA ILE A 197 13.45 -16.57 0.27
C ILE A 197 14.81 -16.62 -0.44
N VAL A 198 14.99 -15.78 -1.44
CA VAL A 198 16.16 -15.79 -2.35
C VAL A 198 17.01 -14.56 -2.12
N SER A 199 18.35 -14.74 -2.04
CA SER A 199 19.31 -13.65 -1.93
C SER A 199 19.21 -12.69 -3.12
N VAL A 200 19.37 -11.40 -2.87
CA VAL A 200 19.48 -10.38 -3.92
C VAL A 200 20.88 -10.29 -4.52
N ASP A 201 21.90 -10.93 -3.91
CA ASP A 201 23.29 -10.83 -4.32
C ASP A 201 23.51 -11.18 -5.80
N GLY A 202 24.07 -10.23 -6.55
CA GLY A 202 24.41 -10.41 -7.96
C GLY A 202 23.20 -10.54 -8.89
N THR A 203 22.05 -10.08 -8.46
CA THR A 203 20.79 -10.10 -9.24
C THR A 203 20.28 -8.69 -9.52
N PRO A 204 19.36 -8.49 -10.48
CA PRO A 204 18.66 -7.22 -10.68
C PRO A 204 17.89 -6.74 -9.45
N MET A 205 17.57 -7.65 -8.52
CA MET A 205 16.81 -7.36 -7.31
C MET A 205 17.64 -6.67 -6.21
N ASP A 206 18.95 -6.48 -6.40
CA ASP A 206 19.83 -5.86 -5.42
C ASP A 206 19.73 -4.33 -5.44
N PHE A 207 19.03 -3.76 -4.47
CA PHE A 207 18.88 -2.32 -4.23
C PHE A 207 19.60 -1.85 -2.95
N ARG A 208 20.47 -2.66 -2.35
CA ARG A 208 21.25 -2.27 -1.16
C ARG A 208 22.26 -1.16 -1.46
N VAL A 209 22.70 -1.04 -2.71
CA VAL A 209 23.42 0.12 -3.22
C VAL A 209 22.45 0.89 -4.11
N PRO A 210 22.26 2.20 -3.88
CA PRO A 210 21.34 2.99 -4.69
C PRO A 210 21.63 2.88 -6.19
N LYS A 211 20.60 2.57 -6.95
CA LYS A 211 20.64 2.49 -8.42
C LYS A 211 19.34 3.00 -9.00
N THR A 212 19.35 3.42 -10.26
CA THR A 212 18.11 3.77 -10.95
C THR A 212 17.29 2.50 -11.23
N ILE A 213 15.97 2.59 -11.08
CA ILE A 213 15.05 1.48 -11.37
C ILE A 213 15.22 0.99 -12.81
N GLY A 214 15.28 1.93 -13.76
CA GLY A 214 15.41 1.64 -15.19
C GLY A 214 16.73 0.96 -15.59
N ARG A 215 17.74 0.88 -14.69
CA ARG A 215 19.03 0.25 -15.01
C ARG A 215 18.87 -1.22 -15.35
N ASP A 216 18.08 -1.95 -14.57
CA ASP A 216 18.00 -3.41 -14.62
C ASP A 216 16.58 -3.93 -14.87
N ILE A 217 15.56 -3.06 -15.02
CA ILE A 217 14.14 -3.43 -15.07
C ILE A 217 13.80 -4.32 -16.28
N GLU A 218 14.58 -4.22 -17.37
CA GLU A 218 14.39 -4.99 -18.61
C GLU A 218 15.39 -6.17 -18.74
N GLU A 219 16.15 -6.50 -17.66
CA GLU A 219 17.03 -7.65 -17.71
C GLU A 219 16.25 -8.96 -17.85
N ASP A 220 16.81 -9.90 -18.61
CA ASP A 220 16.26 -11.26 -18.76
C ASP A 220 16.48 -12.04 -17.46
N TYR A 221 15.64 -11.76 -16.48
CA TYR A 221 15.63 -12.39 -15.17
C TYR A 221 14.24 -12.89 -14.84
N GLU A 222 14.12 -14.15 -14.39
CA GLU A 222 12.82 -14.84 -14.21
C GLU A 222 11.79 -14.01 -13.47
N ALA A 223 12.18 -13.40 -12.34
CA ALA A 223 11.27 -12.59 -11.54
C ALA A 223 10.77 -11.36 -12.32
N LEU A 224 11.66 -10.63 -13.01
CA LEU A 224 11.29 -9.47 -13.81
C LEU A 224 10.39 -9.85 -15.00
N ASN A 225 10.65 -11.01 -15.61
CA ASN A 225 9.84 -11.54 -16.71
C ASN A 225 8.40 -11.84 -16.24
N PHE A 226 8.23 -12.42 -15.04
CA PHE A 226 6.89 -12.69 -14.48
C PHE A 226 6.14 -11.42 -14.10
N GLY A 227 6.82 -10.42 -13.53
CA GLY A 227 6.23 -9.14 -13.11
C GLY A 227 6.07 -8.11 -14.23
N ASN A 228 6.59 -8.35 -15.44
CA ASN A 228 6.74 -7.31 -16.48
C ASN A 228 7.51 -6.07 -16.00
N GLY A 229 8.46 -6.25 -15.10
CA GLY A 229 9.18 -5.27 -14.33
C GLY A 229 9.26 -5.69 -12.86
N TYR A 230 9.46 -4.75 -11.95
CA TYR A 230 9.42 -5.07 -10.53
C TYR A 230 7.97 -5.16 -10.05
N ASP A 231 7.61 -6.28 -9.43
CA ASP A 231 6.36 -6.53 -8.66
C ASP A 231 6.65 -7.62 -7.63
N HIS A 232 7.51 -7.30 -6.66
CA HIS A 232 8.07 -8.29 -5.75
C HIS A 232 8.11 -7.78 -4.32
N ASN A 233 8.09 -8.72 -3.37
CA ASN A 233 8.23 -8.43 -1.95
C ASN A 233 9.66 -8.68 -1.48
N TRP A 234 10.32 -7.63 -0.98
CA TRP A 234 11.61 -7.71 -0.30
C TRP A 234 11.46 -8.07 1.16
N VAL A 235 12.32 -8.96 1.65
CA VAL A 235 12.40 -9.39 3.04
C VAL A 235 13.25 -8.40 3.80
N LEU A 236 12.61 -7.54 4.59
CA LEU A 236 13.27 -6.49 5.35
C LEU A 236 14.11 -7.08 6.50
N LYS A 237 15.24 -6.44 6.82
CA LYS A 237 16.04 -6.85 7.97
C LYS A 237 15.26 -6.70 9.28
N PRO A 238 15.39 -7.65 10.22
CA PRO A 238 14.77 -7.54 11.53
C PRO A 238 15.15 -6.25 12.25
N ARG A 239 14.17 -5.59 12.88
CA ARG A 239 14.36 -4.34 13.63
C ARG A 239 13.41 -4.27 14.82
N ASP A 240 13.74 -3.41 15.78
CA ASP A 240 12.87 -3.10 16.91
C ASP A 240 12.05 -1.83 16.56
N GLY A 241 10.73 -2.00 16.38
CA GLY A 241 9.81 -0.92 16.03
C GLY A 241 10.00 -0.33 14.63
N VAL A 242 9.56 0.90 14.46
CA VAL A 242 9.57 1.61 13.17
C VAL A 242 10.99 2.05 12.82
N GLY A 243 11.51 1.58 11.69
CA GLY A 243 12.84 1.93 11.21
C GLY A 243 12.88 2.20 9.71
N LYS A 244 13.91 2.92 9.24
CA LYS A 244 14.11 3.23 7.82
C LYS A 244 14.36 1.95 7.04
N VAL A 245 13.60 1.78 5.96
CA VAL A 245 13.64 0.57 5.12
C VAL A 245 13.88 0.88 3.65
N ALA A 246 13.58 2.10 3.24
CA ALA A 246 13.63 2.46 1.83
C ALA A 246 13.86 3.95 1.60
N THR A 247 14.37 4.32 0.39
CA THR A 247 14.53 5.71 -0.07
C THR A 247 14.27 5.78 -1.57
N LEU A 248 13.56 6.78 -2.05
CA LEU A 248 13.48 7.16 -3.45
C LEU A 248 14.03 8.57 -3.64
N TYR A 249 14.67 8.80 -4.78
CA TYR A 249 15.19 10.10 -5.15
C TYR A 249 14.95 10.40 -6.63
N SER A 250 14.47 11.59 -6.93
CA SER A 250 14.33 12.10 -8.29
C SER A 250 15.35 13.19 -8.57
N ASP A 251 16.22 12.96 -9.51
CA ASP A 251 17.23 13.95 -9.96
C ASP A 251 16.60 15.15 -10.70
N LYS A 252 15.40 14.99 -11.27
CA LYS A 252 14.65 16.06 -11.93
C LYS A 252 14.17 17.12 -10.94
N THR A 253 13.47 16.67 -9.89
CA THR A 253 12.85 17.57 -8.90
C THR A 253 13.72 17.82 -7.68
N GLY A 254 14.71 16.95 -7.42
CA GLY A 254 15.48 16.92 -6.18
C GLY A 254 14.72 16.36 -4.99
N ILE A 255 13.46 15.91 -5.18
CA ILE A 255 12.68 15.32 -4.10
C ILE A 255 13.29 13.98 -3.72
N GLU A 256 13.54 13.82 -2.43
CA GLU A 256 13.90 12.56 -1.78
C GLU A 256 12.79 12.15 -0.83
N MET A 257 12.47 10.86 -0.83
CA MET A 257 11.55 10.30 0.13
C MET A 257 12.19 9.12 0.84
N GLU A 258 12.04 9.08 2.15
CA GLU A 258 12.46 8.01 3.03
C GLU A 258 11.25 7.26 3.57
N VAL A 259 11.30 5.94 3.57
CA VAL A 259 10.25 5.05 4.09
C VAL A 259 10.69 4.40 5.38
N TYR A 260 9.80 4.38 6.36
CA TYR A 260 10.00 3.72 7.63
C TYR A 260 8.80 2.83 7.93
N THR A 261 9.03 1.66 8.50
CA THR A 261 7.96 0.75 8.93
C THR A 261 8.42 -0.21 10.01
N ASP A 262 7.47 -0.79 10.73
CA ASP A 262 7.63 -1.92 11.64
C ASP A 262 7.25 -3.27 11.01
N LEU A 263 6.76 -3.26 9.76
CA LEU A 263 6.35 -4.47 9.03
C LEU A 263 7.56 -5.24 8.46
N PRO A 264 7.42 -6.57 8.23
CA PRO A 264 8.54 -7.44 7.86
C PRO A 264 8.94 -7.39 6.39
N GLY A 265 8.09 -6.84 5.53
CA GLY A 265 8.30 -6.81 4.09
C GLY A 265 7.89 -5.51 3.44
N VAL A 266 8.38 -5.33 2.22
CA VAL A 266 7.96 -4.25 1.34
C VAL A 266 7.84 -4.78 -0.09
N GLN A 267 6.66 -4.63 -0.68
CA GLN A 267 6.45 -4.84 -2.11
C GLN A 267 6.94 -3.61 -2.86
N MET A 268 7.69 -3.81 -3.94
CA MET A 268 7.97 -2.77 -4.92
C MET A 268 7.25 -3.13 -6.23
N TYR A 269 6.37 -2.24 -6.67
CA TYR A 269 5.64 -2.36 -7.93
C TYR A 269 5.90 -1.15 -8.82
N THR A 270 6.32 -1.37 -10.06
CA THR A 270 6.74 -0.30 -10.98
C THR A 270 5.69 0.06 -12.03
N ALA A 271 4.41 0.05 -11.63
CA ALA A 271 3.27 0.41 -12.50
C ALA A 271 3.27 -0.37 -13.83
N ASN A 272 3.57 -1.66 -13.77
CA ASN A 272 3.83 -2.52 -14.93
C ASN A 272 2.60 -2.74 -15.82
N PHE A 273 1.40 -2.58 -15.26
CA PHE A 273 0.11 -2.84 -15.89
C PHE A 273 -0.75 -1.58 -16.09
N VAL A 274 -0.17 -0.39 -15.84
CA VAL A 274 -0.83 0.89 -16.12
C VAL A 274 -0.68 1.21 -17.61
N GLU A 275 -1.79 1.40 -18.31
CA GLU A 275 -1.80 1.66 -19.76
C GLU A 275 -2.91 2.65 -20.09
N ASP A 276 -2.51 3.82 -20.65
CA ASP A 276 -3.42 4.90 -21.05
C ASP A 276 -4.45 5.32 -19.98
N GLU A 277 -4.09 5.22 -18.68
CA GLU A 277 -4.97 5.53 -17.56
C GLU A 277 -5.15 7.05 -17.41
N CYS A 278 -6.39 7.53 -17.49
CA CYS A 278 -6.71 8.94 -17.35
C CYS A 278 -6.79 9.33 -15.86
N GLY A 279 -5.74 9.95 -15.36
CA GLY A 279 -5.61 10.36 -13.97
C GLY A 279 -5.99 11.82 -13.70
N LYS A 280 -5.46 12.34 -12.56
CA LYS A 280 -5.73 13.69 -12.08
C LYS A 280 -5.42 14.77 -13.14
N GLU A 281 -6.29 15.78 -13.23
CA GLU A 281 -6.12 16.95 -14.09
C GLU A 281 -5.89 16.60 -15.56
N GLY A 282 -6.40 15.43 -16.00
CA GLY A 282 -6.26 14.94 -17.36
C GLY A 282 -4.87 14.39 -17.71
N ALA A 283 -4.03 14.12 -16.73
CA ALA A 283 -2.77 13.42 -16.94
C ALA A 283 -3.03 11.99 -17.44
N ILE A 284 -2.22 11.52 -18.37
CA ILE A 284 -2.27 10.14 -18.85
C ILE A 284 -1.14 9.37 -18.23
N TYR A 285 -1.48 8.38 -17.39
CA TYR A 285 -0.52 7.49 -16.78
C TYR A 285 -0.21 6.30 -17.68
N GLN A 286 1.06 5.92 -17.72
CA GLN A 286 1.59 4.86 -18.57
C GLN A 286 2.39 3.86 -17.73
N LYS A 287 2.70 2.73 -18.35
CA LYS A 287 3.63 1.75 -17.79
C LYS A 287 4.91 2.44 -17.30
N HIS A 288 5.34 2.13 -16.09
CA HIS A 288 6.54 2.66 -15.43
C HIS A 288 6.50 4.17 -15.13
N HIS A 289 5.33 4.81 -15.17
CA HIS A 289 5.17 6.21 -14.75
C HIS A 289 5.14 6.39 -13.23
N ALA A 290 5.00 5.32 -12.49
CA ALA A 290 5.04 5.33 -11.03
C ALA A 290 5.81 4.14 -10.49
N VAL A 291 6.11 4.24 -9.21
CA VAL A 291 6.63 3.14 -8.41
C VAL A 291 5.90 3.13 -7.08
N CYS A 292 5.54 1.95 -6.64
CA CYS A 292 4.84 1.69 -5.39
C CYS A 292 5.75 0.98 -4.40
N PHE A 293 5.65 1.32 -3.09
CA PHE A 293 6.20 0.56 -1.99
C PHE A 293 5.14 0.26 -0.96
N GLU A 294 4.80 -0.99 -0.88
CA GLU A 294 3.74 -1.48 -0.03
C GLU A 294 4.38 -2.18 1.16
N THR A 295 4.47 -1.49 2.29
CA THR A 295 4.94 -2.12 3.52
C THR A 295 3.88 -3.10 4.02
N GLN A 296 4.26 -4.37 4.24
CA GLN A 296 3.29 -5.44 4.43
C GLN A 296 3.87 -6.68 5.13
N TYR A 297 2.99 -7.60 5.57
CA TYR A 297 3.36 -9.01 5.68
C TYR A 297 3.54 -9.58 4.27
N PHE A 298 4.36 -10.62 4.14
CA PHE A 298 4.62 -11.19 2.81
C PHE A 298 3.33 -11.67 2.16
N PRO A 299 3.18 -11.52 0.82
CA PRO A 299 2.04 -12.09 0.12
C PRO A 299 1.94 -13.59 0.41
N ASP A 300 0.72 -14.10 0.48
CA ASP A 300 0.41 -15.51 0.79
C ASP A 300 1.00 -16.06 2.10
N ALA A 301 1.46 -15.20 3.00
CA ALA A 301 2.15 -15.61 4.24
C ALA A 301 1.32 -16.57 5.10
N VAL A 302 0.00 -16.51 5.03
CA VAL A 302 -0.89 -17.42 5.77
C VAL A 302 -0.74 -18.89 5.35
N ASN A 303 -0.26 -19.15 4.13
CA ASN A 303 -0.06 -20.48 3.56
C ASN A 303 1.41 -20.98 3.66
N HIS A 304 2.31 -20.18 4.23
CA HIS A 304 3.73 -20.49 4.35
C HIS A 304 4.22 -20.42 5.81
N GLU A 305 4.52 -21.56 6.42
CA GLU A 305 4.94 -21.66 7.84
C GLU A 305 6.28 -20.95 8.12
N ASN A 306 7.13 -20.78 7.13
CA ASN A 306 8.42 -20.08 7.25
C ASN A 306 8.32 -18.56 7.07
N PHE A 307 7.16 -18.03 6.74
CA PHE A 307 6.92 -16.60 6.66
C PHE A 307 6.41 -16.04 7.99
N VAL A 308 6.63 -14.74 8.22
CA VAL A 308 6.05 -14.06 9.37
C VAL A 308 4.53 -14.09 9.24
N SER A 309 3.85 -14.62 10.25
CA SER A 309 2.42 -14.87 10.21
C SER A 309 1.61 -13.56 10.24
N PRO A 310 0.64 -13.35 9.33
CA PRO A 310 -0.27 -12.22 9.33
C PRO A 310 -1.51 -12.48 10.22
N ILE A 311 -1.53 -13.56 10.98
CA ILE A 311 -2.66 -13.95 11.82
C ILE A 311 -2.70 -13.04 13.06
N CYS A 312 -3.80 -12.29 13.19
CA CYS A 312 -4.14 -11.55 14.39
C CYS A 312 -5.12 -12.37 15.22
N ARG A 313 -4.81 -12.60 16.52
CA ARG A 313 -5.63 -13.38 17.42
C ARG A 313 -6.85 -12.59 17.90
N ALA A 314 -7.91 -13.30 18.24
CA ALA A 314 -9.12 -12.70 18.80
C ALA A 314 -8.79 -11.84 20.03
N GLY A 315 -9.18 -10.57 19.99
CA GLY A 315 -8.94 -9.61 21.07
C GLY A 315 -7.52 -9.04 21.15
N GLU A 316 -6.59 -9.46 20.28
CA GLU A 316 -5.27 -8.83 20.14
C GLU A 316 -5.37 -7.63 19.17
N ALA A 317 -4.61 -6.58 19.47
CA ALA A 317 -4.54 -5.44 18.60
C ALA A 317 -3.60 -5.70 17.43
N TYR A 318 -4.04 -5.36 16.23
CA TYR A 318 -3.21 -5.16 15.06
C TYR A 318 -2.82 -3.69 15.01
N ASP A 319 -1.57 -3.40 15.32
CA ASP A 319 -1.01 -2.04 15.31
C ASP A 319 0.22 -2.02 14.42
N THR A 320 0.18 -1.24 13.33
CA THR A 320 1.31 -1.06 12.44
C THR A 320 1.46 0.40 12.03
N THR A 321 2.69 0.79 11.72
CA THR A 321 3.03 2.15 11.35
C THR A 321 3.93 2.18 10.13
N THR A 322 3.55 3.00 9.15
CA THR A 322 4.39 3.38 8.01
C THR A 322 4.56 4.89 8.01
N VAL A 323 5.78 5.36 7.72
CA VAL A 323 6.10 6.78 7.63
C VAL A 323 6.80 7.07 6.32
N TYR A 324 6.29 8.04 5.57
CA TYR A 324 6.94 8.62 4.41
C TYR A 324 7.44 10.01 4.76
N LYS A 325 8.75 10.20 4.72
CA LYS A 325 9.40 11.47 5.03
C LYS A 325 9.97 12.08 3.77
N PHE A 326 9.58 13.31 3.48
CA PHE A 326 10.00 14.01 2.27
C PHE A 326 11.05 15.09 2.58
N GLY A 327 12.02 15.19 1.68
CA GLY A 327 13.08 16.19 1.68
C GLY A 327 13.48 16.61 0.27
N VAL A 328 14.38 17.57 0.19
CA VAL A 328 15.00 18.01 -1.07
C VAL A 328 16.50 17.87 -0.96
N ARG A 329 17.12 17.32 -2.01
CA ARG A 329 18.55 17.00 -2.07
C ARG A 329 19.26 17.72 -3.22
#